data_057c63ac8c34830d286d1da32b30c008
#
_entry.id   057c63ac8c34830d286d1da32b30c008
#
_cell.length_a   1.000
_cell.length_b   1.000
_cell.length_c   1.000
_cell.angle_alpha   90.00
_cell.angle_beta   90.00
_cell.angle_gamma   90.00
#
_symmetry.space_group_name_H-M   'P 1'
#
loop_
_entity.id
_entity.type
_entity.pdbx_description
1 polymer ?
#
loop_
_entity_poly.entity_id
_entity_poly.type
_entity_poly.pdbx_seq_one_letter_code
_entity_poly.pdbx_strand_id
1 'polypeptide(L)'
;MVTIAIPAYKSCFLSDAIESALAQSYADIEVLIVDDCSPEDIKSIVNKFHDDRLRYYRNEKNLGKDDPSMNWNRCLELAHGEYISILCDDDIYHPDFVAEMVSLADRHSTCNAFRAGVQQIDSSGRITDYYPLAPEHECIEEYIWHLHSGNNRQTLSEWMFRKTPLIEIGGYANAPMAWGADCVTVYRLARNGGVVSSPKRLMNFRKSNENITGREYSYIRQKIEGWRQQCELAKDIIMAGNHEAKEMIIKVVLRDERRWTKFLSRHASFNELLYMYKCREHYGLDFGMLRNLNLEL
;
A
#
# COMPACT_ATOMS: atom_id res chain seq x y z
N MET A 1 12.78 -4.84 18.26
CA MET A 1 12.00 -3.56 18.26
C MET A 1 11.28 -3.38 16.93
N VAL A 2 10.03 -2.89 16.93
CA VAL A 2 9.25 -2.57 15.73
C VAL A 2 8.99 -1.07 15.67
N THR A 3 9.23 -0.44 14.50
CA THR A 3 8.81 0.94 14.24
C THR A 3 7.42 0.94 13.62
N ILE A 4 6.46 1.60 14.26
CA ILE A 4 5.19 2.01 13.66
C ILE A 4 5.38 3.46 13.19
N ALA A 5 5.49 3.66 11.89
CA ALA A 5 5.69 4.99 11.33
C ALA A 5 4.38 5.52 10.73
N ILE A 6 4.02 6.74 11.11
CA ILE A 6 2.81 7.44 10.63
C ILE A 6 3.24 8.61 9.75
N PRO A 7 3.16 8.47 8.41
CA PRO A 7 3.36 9.57 7.48
C PRO A 7 2.18 10.52 7.58
N ALA A 8 2.32 11.62 8.33
CA ALA A 8 1.23 12.51 8.68
C ALA A 8 1.16 13.71 7.72
N TYR A 9 -0.03 13.96 7.18
CA TYR A 9 -0.33 15.15 6.39
C TYR A 9 -1.70 15.73 6.71
N LYS A 10 -2.65 14.91 7.17
CA LYS A 10 -4.00 15.29 7.58
C LYS A 10 -4.15 15.09 9.08
N SER A 11 -4.93 15.99 9.70
CA SER A 11 -5.15 15.98 11.15
C SER A 11 -6.40 15.21 11.58
N CYS A 12 -7.34 15.01 10.65
CA CYS A 12 -8.72 14.61 10.97
C CYS A 12 -8.83 13.32 11.80
N PHE A 13 -8.01 12.31 11.48
CA PHE A 13 -8.02 10.99 12.16
C PHE A 13 -6.68 10.66 12.82
N LEU A 14 -5.72 11.59 12.78
CA LEU A 14 -4.36 11.34 13.28
C LEU A 14 -4.35 10.96 14.77
N SER A 15 -5.24 11.51 15.59
CA SER A 15 -5.32 11.12 17.01
C SER A 15 -5.67 9.65 17.16
N ASP A 16 -6.63 9.11 16.37
CA ASP A 16 -7.02 7.70 16.41
C ASP A 16 -5.86 6.80 16.02
N ALA A 17 -5.13 7.19 14.96
CA ALA A 17 -3.95 6.46 14.48
C ALA A 17 -2.85 6.39 15.55
N ILE A 18 -2.50 7.53 16.17
CA ILE A 18 -1.48 7.60 17.25
C ILE A 18 -1.92 6.77 18.45
N GLU A 19 -3.17 6.91 18.90
CA GLU A 19 -3.71 6.17 20.04
C GLU A 19 -3.61 4.65 19.78
N SER A 20 -4.02 4.20 18.60
CA SER A 20 -3.96 2.78 18.22
C SER A 20 -2.52 2.25 18.15
N ALA A 21 -1.58 3.07 17.69
CA ALA A 21 -0.16 2.72 17.64
C ALA A 21 0.46 2.61 19.03
N LEU A 22 0.11 3.50 19.97
CA LEU A 22 0.59 3.47 21.34
C LEU A 22 -0.07 2.37 22.20
N ALA A 23 -1.28 1.92 21.81
CA ALA A 23 -2.05 0.88 22.50
C ALA A 23 -1.60 -0.55 22.17
N GLN A 24 -0.48 -0.75 21.46
CA GLN A 24 -0.02 -2.09 21.12
C GLN A 24 0.36 -2.90 22.36
N SER A 25 -0.07 -4.18 22.41
CA SER A 25 0.25 -5.14 23.48
C SER A 25 1.73 -5.55 23.48
N TYR A 26 2.42 -5.43 22.35
CA TYR A 26 3.86 -5.65 22.23
C TYR A 26 4.61 -4.39 22.67
N ALA A 27 5.44 -4.53 23.73
CA ALA A 27 6.04 -3.37 24.40
C ALA A 27 7.23 -2.73 23.67
N ASP A 28 8.01 -3.54 22.91
CA ASP A 28 9.27 -3.10 22.27
C ASP A 28 8.99 -2.46 20.90
N ILE A 29 8.34 -1.27 20.95
CA ILE A 29 7.97 -0.46 19.80
C ILE A 29 8.53 0.95 19.91
N GLU A 30 8.72 1.61 18.76
CA GLU A 30 8.70 3.07 18.64
C GLU A 30 7.51 3.49 17.75
N VAL A 31 6.90 4.61 18.05
CA VAL A 31 5.87 5.27 17.23
C VAL A 31 6.48 6.54 16.66
N LEU A 32 6.67 6.59 15.34
CA LEU A 32 7.34 7.68 14.65
C LEU A 32 6.35 8.46 13.79
N ILE A 33 6.07 9.70 14.15
CA ILE A 33 5.25 10.59 13.33
C ILE A 33 6.17 11.39 12.41
N VAL A 34 5.97 11.28 11.09
CA VAL A 34 6.68 12.07 10.08
C VAL A 34 5.71 13.01 9.41
N ASP A 35 5.67 14.24 9.90
CA ASP A 35 4.86 15.35 9.37
C ASP A 35 5.48 15.81 8.03
N ASP A 36 4.75 15.63 6.95
CA ASP A 36 5.20 15.95 5.59
C ASP A 36 5.00 17.44 5.24
N CYS A 37 5.45 18.32 6.12
CA CYS A 37 5.27 19.76 5.99
C CYS A 37 3.79 20.12 5.78
N SER A 38 2.92 19.49 6.60
CA SER A 38 1.47 19.69 6.53
C SER A 38 1.10 21.17 6.74
N PRO A 39 0.09 21.70 6.02
CA PRO A 39 -0.50 23.01 6.35
C PRO A 39 -1.33 22.98 7.64
N GLU A 40 -1.66 21.78 8.16
CA GLU A 40 -2.42 21.59 9.38
C GLU A 40 -1.49 21.49 10.61
N ASP A 41 -2.00 21.78 11.80
CA ASP A 41 -1.20 21.77 13.04
C ASP A 41 -1.06 20.34 13.62
N ILE A 42 -0.29 19.51 12.90
CA ILE A 42 0.02 18.13 13.30
C ILE A 42 0.70 18.11 14.67
N LYS A 43 1.63 19.05 14.93
CA LYS A 43 2.42 19.08 16.16
C LYS A 43 1.56 19.24 17.41
N SER A 44 0.51 20.08 17.36
CA SER A 44 -0.40 20.26 18.48
C SER A 44 -1.21 18.99 18.80
N ILE A 45 -1.48 18.14 17.80
CA ILE A 45 -2.11 16.84 18.04
C ILE A 45 -1.14 15.90 18.74
N VAL A 46 0.09 15.77 18.20
CA VAL A 46 1.13 14.90 18.76
C VAL A 46 1.47 15.27 20.21
N ASN A 47 1.52 16.56 20.53
CA ASN A 47 1.82 17.06 21.88
C ASN A 47 0.78 16.70 22.95
N LYS A 48 -0.39 16.18 22.58
CA LYS A 48 -1.40 15.68 23.54
C LYS A 48 -1.04 14.31 24.11
N PHE A 49 -0.14 13.60 23.44
CA PHE A 49 0.31 12.27 23.86
C PHE A 49 1.65 12.39 24.62
N HIS A 50 1.69 11.80 25.81
CA HIS A 50 2.88 11.78 26.68
C HIS A 50 3.34 10.34 26.84
N ASP A 51 4.16 9.88 25.87
CA ASP A 51 4.70 8.52 25.84
C ASP A 51 6.14 8.56 25.30
N ASP A 52 7.07 7.96 26.03
CA ASP A 52 8.50 7.97 25.69
C ASP A 52 8.82 7.21 24.39
N ARG A 53 7.89 6.37 23.93
CA ARG A 53 7.99 5.64 22.65
C ARG A 53 7.63 6.50 21.44
N LEU A 54 7.02 7.68 21.67
CA LEU A 54 6.53 8.58 20.61
C LEU A 54 7.63 9.55 20.18
N ARG A 55 7.92 9.57 18.88
CA ARG A 55 8.86 10.49 18.24
C ARG A 55 8.15 11.29 17.16
N TYR A 56 8.50 12.57 17.06
CA TYR A 56 7.96 13.48 16.04
C TYR A 56 9.09 14.07 15.22
N TYR A 57 8.93 14.03 13.90
CA TYR A 57 9.80 14.69 12.94
C TYR A 57 8.94 15.44 11.92
N ARG A 58 9.37 16.65 11.50
CA ARG A 58 8.72 17.42 10.45
C ARG A 58 9.67 17.62 9.28
N ASN A 59 9.23 17.30 8.08
CA ASN A 59 9.97 17.58 6.85
C ASN A 59 10.04 19.08 6.60
N GLU A 60 11.14 19.54 5.99
CA GLU A 60 11.30 20.95 5.59
C GLU A 60 10.36 21.35 4.44
N LYS A 61 9.95 20.38 3.64
CA LYS A 61 9.02 20.54 2.50
C LYS A 61 8.14 19.30 2.36
N ASN A 62 6.99 19.45 1.69
CA ASN A 62 6.12 18.32 1.37
C ASN A 62 6.81 17.41 0.33
N LEU A 63 7.24 16.24 0.76
CA LEU A 63 7.89 15.22 -0.08
C LEU A 63 6.86 14.41 -0.87
N GLY A 64 5.72 14.11 -0.26
CA GLY A 64 4.68 13.25 -0.83
C GLY A 64 3.69 13.97 -1.75
N LYS A 65 3.95 15.22 -2.12
CA LYS A 65 3.02 16.03 -2.94
C LYS A 65 2.59 15.33 -4.23
N ASP A 66 3.56 14.79 -4.96
CA ASP A 66 3.34 14.11 -6.24
C ASP A 66 3.44 12.58 -6.12
N ASP A 67 4.15 12.11 -5.11
CA ASP A 67 4.34 10.69 -4.78
C ASP A 67 4.45 10.49 -3.26
N PRO A 68 3.36 10.11 -2.58
CA PRO A 68 3.34 9.84 -1.15
C PRO A 68 4.40 8.83 -0.67
N SER A 69 4.87 7.93 -1.54
CA SER A 69 5.92 6.96 -1.19
C SER A 69 7.25 7.61 -0.81
N MET A 70 7.47 8.85 -1.23
CA MET A 70 8.65 9.63 -0.81
C MET A 70 8.64 9.89 0.70
N ASN A 71 7.48 10.16 1.30
CA ASN A 71 7.36 10.30 2.75
C ASN A 71 7.43 8.94 3.47
N TRP A 72 6.96 7.83 2.84
CA TRP A 72 7.17 6.49 3.39
C TRP A 72 8.66 6.13 3.47
N ASN A 73 9.43 6.48 2.44
CA ASN A 73 10.88 6.32 2.44
C ASN A 73 11.55 7.19 3.50
N ARG A 74 11.03 8.41 3.74
CA ARG A 74 11.51 9.24 4.86
C ARG A 74 11.23 8.58 6.22
N CYS A 75 10.07 7.95 6.39
CA CYS A 75 9.77 7.13 7.55
C CYS A 75 10.80 5.98 7.72
N LEU A 76 11.12 5.28 6.63
CA LEU A 76 12.10 4.19 6.63
C LEU A 76 13.50 4.67 7.04
N GLU A 77 13.95 5.82 6.56
CA GLU A 77 15.25 6.44 6.93
C GLU A 77 15.33 6.76 8.43
N LEU A 78 14.24 7.25 9.01
CA LEU A 78 14.17 7.71 10.40
C LEU A 78 13.84 6.59 11.40
N ALA A 79 13.38 5.43 10.92
CA ALA A 79 13.01 4.28 11.73
C ALA A 79 14.23 3.62 12.39
N HIS A 80 14.11 3.24 13.67
CA HIS A 80 15.16 2.54 14.41
C HIS A 80 14.91 1.04 14.54
N GLY A 81 13.66 0.58 14.35
CA GLY A 81 13.28 -0.82 14.51
C GLY A 81 13.95 -1.78 13.52
N GLU A 82 14.03 -3.04 13.89
CA GLU A 82 14.38 -4.16 13.01
C GLU A 82 13.26 -4.40 11.98
N TYR A 83 12.03 -4.11 12.39
CA TYR A 83 10.84 -4.17 11.56
C TYR A 83 10.23 -2.78 11.42
N ILE A 84 9.53 -2.56 10.33
CA ILE A 84 8.77 -1.33 10.08
C ILE A 84 7.37 -1.66 9.58
N SER A 85 6.38 -0.94 10.11
CA SER A 85 5.02 -0.86 9.59
C SER A 85 4.68 0.60 9.31
N ILE A 86 4.09 0.89 8.15
CA ILE A 86 3.49 2.20 7.89
C ILE A 86 2.03 2.13 8.31
N LEU A 87 1.62 2.99 9.22
CA LEU A 87 0.22 3.23 9.57
C LEU A 87 -0.19 4.57 8.96
N CYS A 88 -1.11 4.57 8.00
CA CYS A 88 -1.65 5.82 7.45
C CYS A 88 -2.34 6.65 8.52
N ASP A 89 -2.33 7.98 8.36
CA ASP A 89 -2.87 8.94 9.33
C ASP A 89 -4.39 8.89 9.51
N ASP A 90 -5.08 7.99 8.78
CA ASP A 90 -6.52 7.74 8.84
C ASP A 90 -6.90 6.29 9.20
N ASP A 91 -5.93 5.40 9.38
CA ASP A 91 -6.13 3.98 9.69
C ASP A 91 -5.97 3.68 11.19
N ILE A 92 -6.39 2.47 11.61
CA ILE A 92 -6.35 2.07 13.03
C ILE A 92 -5.83 0.63 13.15
N TYR A 93 -4.86 0.40 14.04
CA TYR A 93 -4.41 -0.92 14.43
C TYR A 93 -5.23 -1.51 15.59
N HIS A 94 -5.45 -2.82 15.55
CA HIS A 94 -5.86 -3.57 16.75
C HIS A 94 -4.67 -3.65 17.74
N PRO A 95 -4.89 -3.68 19.06
CA PRO A 95 -3.81 -3.77 20.04
C PRO A 95 -2.83 -4.94 19.85
N ASP A 96 -3.27 -6.03 19.25
CA ASP A 96 -2.42 -7.21 19.02
C ASP A 96 -1.76 -7.24 17.62
N PHE A 97 -1.82 -6.17 16.84
CA PHE A 97 -1.25 -6.16 15.48
C PHE A 97 0.26 -6.48 15.52
N VAL A 98 1.04 -5.73 16.29
CA VAL A 98 2.50 -5.92 16.33
C VAL A 98 2.86 -7.28 16.92
N ALA A 99 2.21 -7.71 18.00
CA ALA A 99 2.46 -9.02 18.61
C ALA A 99 2.25 -10.18 17.63
N GLU A 100 1.18 -10.13 16.85
CA GLU A 100 0.88 -11.13 15.82
C GLU A 100 1.92 -11.09 14.68
N MET A 101 2.27 -9.89 14.18
CA MET A 101 3.26 -9.75 13.10
C MET A 101 4.64 -10.25 13.51
N VAL A 102 5.08 -9.96 14.74
CA VAL A 102 6.37 -10.48 15.27
C VAL A 102 6.30 -12.01 15.42
N SER A 103 5.20 -12.55 15.94
CA SER A 103 5.00 -14.00 16.03
C SER A 103 5.07 -14.70 14.67
N LEU A 104 4.50 -14.10 13.61
CA LEU A 104 4.62 -14.61 12.25
C LEU A 104 6.07 -14.53 11.76
N ALA A 105 6.77 -13.43 12.01
CA ALA A 105 8.17 -13.25 11.61
C ALA A 105 9.12 -14.25 12.28
N ASP A 106 8.85 -14.62 13.51
CA ASP A 106 9.62 -15.64 14.24
C ASP A 106 9.41 -17.04 13.66
N ARG A 107 8.18 -17.39 13.27
CA ARG A 107 7.86 -18.69 12.65
C ARG A 107 8.32 -18.80 11.19
N HIS A 108 8.44 -17.68 10.48
CA HIS A 108 8.78 -17.63 9.06
C HIS A 108 10.05 -16.77 8.83
N SER A 109 11.18 -17.26 9.34
CA SER A 109 12.44 -16.51 9.36
C SER A 109 13.01 -16.16 7.98
N THR A 110 12.62 -16.87 6.93
CA THR A 110 13.04 -16.61 5.53
C THR A 110 12.16 -15.59 4.83
N CYS A 111 11.01 -15.23 5.40
CA CYS A 111 10.09 -14.26 4.82
C CYS A 111 10.38 -12.84 5.31
N ASN A 112 10.10 -11.85 4.48
CA ASN A 112 10.38 -10.44 4.75
C ASN A 112 9.13 -9.56 4.79
N ALA A 113 7.97 -10.10 4.40
CA ALA A 113 6.69 -9.40 4.31
C ALA A 113 5.61 -10.17 5.09
N PHE A 114 5.04 -9.51 6.10
CA PHE A 114 4.02 -10.06 7.00
C PHE A 114 2.81 -9.13 6.97
N ARG A 115 1.60 -9.70 6.87
CA ARG A 115 0.37 -8.90 6.77
C ARG A 115 -0.71 -9.39 7.72
N ALA A 116 -1.53 -8.45 8.20
CA ALA A 116 -2.74 -8.74 8.94
C ALA A 116 -3.96 -8.83 8.02
N GLY A 117 -5.00 -9.51 8.47
CA GLY A 117 -6.33 -9.37 7.87
C GLY A 117 -6.87 -7.95 8.09
N VAL A 118 -7.63 -7.46 7.11
CA VAL A 118 -8.18 -6.10 7.06
C VAL A 118 -9.69 -6.12 7.17
N GLN A 119 -10.25 -5.14 7.89
CA GLN A 119 -11.65 -4.75 7.79
C GLN A 119 -11.74 -3.27 7.42
N GLN A 120 -12.71 -2.92 6.59
CA GLN A 120 -12.95 -1.54 6.17
C GLN A 120 -13.89 -0.87 7.15
N ILE A 121 -13.56 0.36 7.55
CA ILE A 121 -14.42 1.21 8.38
C ILE A 121 -14.77 2.52 7.65
N ASP A 122 -15.90 3.12 8.00
CA ASP A 122 -16.28 4.47 7.57
C ASP A 122 -15.64 5.56 8.44
N SER A 123 -15.95 6.84 8.15
CA SER A 123 -15.46 7.99 8.92
C SER A 123 -15.93 7.99 10.38
N SER A 124 -16.98 7.25 10.72
CA SER A 124 -17.47 7.10 12.10
C SER A 124 -16.89 5.88 12.84
N GLY A 125 -16.00 5.11 12.18
CA GLY A 125 -15.41 3.89 12.73
C GLY A 125 -16.29 2.64 12.61
N ARG A 126 -17.44 2.70 11.91
CA ARG A 126 -18.31 1.53 11.71
C ARG A 126 -17.75 0.65 10.61
N ILE A 127 -17.76 -0.68 10.83
CA ILE A 127 -17.32 -1.66 9.83
C ILE A 127 -18.29 -1.64 8.64
N THR A 128 -17.75 -1.53 7.44
CA THR A 128 -18.50 -1.49 6.17
C THR A 128 -18.18 -2.65 5.24
N ASP A 129 -16.99 -3.27 5.37
CA ASP A 129 -16.58 -4.40 4.53
C ASP A 129 -15.47 -5.22 5.22
N TYR A 130 -15.27 -6.42 4.76
CA TYR A 130 -14.18 -7.31 5.18
C TYR A 130 -13.37 -7.72 3.95
N TYR A 131 -12.05 -7.54 4.02
CA TYR A 131 -11.18 -8.05 2.97
C TYR A 131 -11.07 -9.57 3.07
N PRO A 132 -10.93 -10.27 1.92
CA PRO A 132 -10.68 -11.71 1.94
C PRO A 132 -9.44 -12.04 2.78
N LEU A 133 -9.52 -13.12 3.56
CA LEU A 133 -8.35 -13.68 4.23
C LEU A 133 -7.56 -14.53 3.25
N ALA A 134 -6.24 -14.51 3.39
CA ALA A 134 -5.31 -15.28 2.57
C ALA A 134 -4.80 -16.52 3.34
N PRO A 135 -4.20 -17.50 2.64
CA PRO A 135 -3.41 -18.56 3.27
C PRO A 135 -2.30 -17.99 4.16
N GLU A 136 -1.88 -18.72 5.20
CA GLU A 136 -0.81 -18.23 6.09
C GLU A 136 0.50 -17.97 5.34
N HIS A 137 0.82 -18.79 4.34
CA HIS A 137 1.99 -18.59 3.49
C HIS A 137 1.61 -18.77 2.02
N GLU A 138 2.09 -17.85 1.18
CA GLU A 138 1.95 -17.88 -0.27
C GLU A 138 3.32 -17.61 -0.91
N CYS A 139 3.71 -18.39 -1.93
CA CYS A 139 4.82 -17.96 -2.77
C CYS A 139 4.43 -16.68 -3.53
N ILE A 140 5.41 -16.00 -4.11
CA ILE A 140 5.13 -14.70 -4.78
C ILE A 140 4.18 -14.86 -5.97
N GLU A 141 4.24 -15.96 -6.69
CA GLU A 141 3.39 -16.25 -7.82
C GLU A 141 1.93 -16.47 -7.40
N GLU A 142 1.69 -17.20 -6.31
CA GLU A 142 0.36 -17.41 -5.73
C GLU A 142 -0.23 -16.09 -5.22
N TYR A 143 0.58 -15.29 -4.52
CA TYR A 143 0.17 -13.98 -4.04
C TYR A 143 -0.24 -13.05 -5.19
N ILE A 144 0.57 -12.97 -6.27
CA ILE A 144 0.25 -12.21 -7.49
C ILE A 144 -1.06 -12.71 -8.11
N TRP A 145 -1.23 -14.03 -8.20
CA TRP A 145 -2.45 -14.61 -8.75
C TRP A 145 -3.69 -14.25 -7.91
N HIS A 146 -3.64 -14.39 -6.58
CA HIS A 146 -4.75 -14.04 -5.70
C HIS A 146 -5.13 -12.56 -5.81
N LEU A 147 -4.14 -11.66 -5.84
CA LEU A 147 -4.38 -10.23 -5.94
C LEU A 147 -5.03 -9.86 -7.29
N HIS A 148 -4.47 -10.31 -8.41
CA HIS A 148 -4.99 -9.99 -9.75
C HIS A 148 -6.25 -10.76 -10.14
N SER A 149 -6.57 -11.86 -9.48
CA SER A 149 -7.85 -12.55 -9.64
C SER A 149 -9.01 -11.89 -8.88
N GLY A 150 -8.69 -10.96 -7.96
CA GLY A 150 -9.65 -10.32 -7.06
C GLY A 150 -10.01 -11.15 -5.83
N ASN A 151 -9.30 -12.27 -5.60
CA ASN A 151 -9.45 -13.10 -4.41
C ASN A 151 -8.74 -12.53 -3.18
N ASN A 152 -7.96 -11.47 -3.38
CA ASN A 152 -7.27 -10.73 -2.35
C ASN A 152 -7.37 -9.22 -2.62
N ARG A 153 -7.21 -8.42 -1.56
CA ARG A 153 -7.07 -6.96 -1.61
C ARG A 153 -5.91 -6.58 -0.71
N GLN A 154 -5.36 -5.40 -0.94
CA GLN A 154 -4.20 -4.91 -0.20
C GLN A 154 -4.37 -3.43 0.11
N THR A 155 -3.80 -3.02 1.24
CA THR A 155 -3.58 -1.64 1.64
C THR A 155 -2.15 -1.49 2.14
N LEU A 156 -1.67 -0.26 2.32
CA LEU A 156 -0.32 -0.02 2.86
C LEU A 156 -0.20 -0.41 4.33
N SER A 157 -1.21 -0.08 5.14
CA SER A 157 -1.13 -0.18 6.61
C SER A 157 -1.23 -1.60 7.15
N GLU A 158 -1.57 -2.60 6.34
CA GLU A 158 -1.69 -3.98 6.81
C GLU A 158 -0.35 -4.72 6.98
N TRP A 159 0.76 -4.10 6.54
CA TRP A 159 2.06 -4.75 6.41
C TRP A 159 3.03 -4.43 7.55
N MET A 160 3.81 -5.44 7.94
CA MET A 160 5.08 -5.28 8.63
C MET A 160 6.19 -5.90 7.77
N PHE A 161 7.29 -5.17 7.59
CA PHE A 161 8.45 -5.61 6.80
C PHE A 161 9.70 -5.72 7.66
N ARG A 162 10.60 -6.65 7.30
CA ARG A 162 11.98 -6.60 7.80
C ARG A 162 12.69 -5.39 7.20
N LYS A 163 13.22 -4.51 8.04
CA LYS A 163 13.78 -3.22 7.61
C LYS A 163 14.99 -3.38 6.70
N THR A 164 15.96 -4.24 7.05
CA THR A 164 17.17 -4.42 6.25
C THR A 164 16.88 -4.89 4.84
N PRO A 165 16.12 -5.97 4.60
CA PRO A 165 15.73 -6.35 3.24
C PRO A 165 14.93 -5.27 2.49
N LEU A 166 14.11 -4.50 3.18
CA LEU A 166 13.39 -3.38 2.55
C LEU A 166 14.35 -2.29 2.05
N ILE A 167 15.40 -1.96 2.83
CA ILE A 167 16.46 -1.03 2.40
C ILE A 167 17.23 -1.60 1.21
N GLU A 168 17.58 -2.88 1.22
CA GLU A 168 18.33 -3.55 0.15
C GLU A 168 17.63 -3.53 -1.20
N ILE A 169 16.29 -3.58 -1.23
CA ILE A 169 15.51 -3.44 -2.47
C ILE A 169 15.28 -1.99 -2.90
N GLY A 170 15.87 -1.02 -2.20
CA GLY A 170 15.74 0.41 -2.47
C GLY A 170 14.59 1.12 -1.77
N GLY A 171 14.02 0.51 -0.71
CA GLY A 171 12.90 1.06 0.06
C GLY A 171 11.53 0.82 -0.58
N TYR A 172 10.56 1.64 -0.18
CA TYR A 172 9.23 1.66 -0.78
C TYR A 172 9.32 2.12 -2.23
N ALA A 173 8.65 1.41 -3.12
CA ALA A 173 8.65 1.72 -4.54
C ALA A 173 7.98 3.08 -4.82
N ASN A 174 8.53 3.81 -5.77
CA ASN A 174 7.92 5.05 -6.26
C ASN A 174 6.90 4.73 -7.35
N ALA A 175 5.75 5.35 -7.27
CA ALA A 175 4.73 5.31 -8.31
C ALA A 175 3.95 6.64 -8.31
N PRO A 176 3.45 7.09 -9.47
CA PRO A 176 2.65 8.31 -9.52
C PRO A 176 1.47 8.24 -8.53
N MET A 177 1.37 9.22 -7.63
CA MET A 177 0.39 9.24 -6.53
C MET A 177 0.48 8.02 -5.61
N ALA A 178 1.62 7.34 -5.53
CA ALA A 178 1.87 6.06 -4.85
C ALA A 178 0.88 4.94 -5.26
N TRP A 179 0.21 5.05 -6.41
CA TRP A 179 -0.76 4.06 -6.84
C TRP A 179 -0.08 2.75 -7.25
N GLY A 180 -0.29 1.69 -6.44
CA GLY A 180 0.37 0.40 -6.60
C GLY A 180 1.80 0.34 -6.06
N ALA A 181 2.32 1.41 -5.44
CA ALA A 181 3.65 1.43 -4.85
C ALA A 181 3.82 0.38 -3.74
N ASP A 182 2.79 0.20 -2.91
CA ASP A 182 2.70 -0.84 -1.90
C ASP A 182 2.79 -2.25 -2.51
N CYS A 183 2.04 -2.53 -3.58
CA CYS A 183 2.10 -3.81 -4.30
C CYS A 183 3.48 -4.07 -4.89
N VAL A 184 4.06 -3.09 -5.58
CA VAL A 184 5.41 -3.20 -6.17
C VAL A 184 6.46 -3.45 -5.09
N THR A 185 6.34 -2.79 -3.92
CA THR A 185 7.22 -3.01 -2.78
C THR A 185 7.13 -4.45 -2.29
N VAL A 186 5.92 -4.96 -2.07
CA VAL A 186 5.69 -6.35 -1.66
C VAL A 186 6.25 -7.32 -2.70
N TYR A 187 6.01 -7.10 -3.99
CA TYR A 187 6.51 -7.99 -5.05
C TYR A 187 8.04 -8.09 -5.05
N ARG A 188 8.74 -6.98 -4.83
CA ARG A 188 10.20 -6.98 -4.74
C ARG A 188 10.70 -7.70 -3.50
N LEU A 189 10.08 -7.42 -2.34
CA LEU A 189 10.51 -7.90 -1.05
C LEU A 189 10.19 -9.38 -0.83
N ALA A 190 9.05 -9.85 -1.33
CA ALA A 190 8.56 -11.22 -1.19
C ALA A 190 9.06 -12.18 -2.30
N ARG A 191 9.89 -11.71 -3.23
CA ARG A 191 10.40 -12.50 -4.35
C ARG A 191 11.09 -13.79 -3.90
N ASN A 192 11.82 -13.72 -2.79
CA ASN A 192 12.43 -14.85 -2.13
C ASN A 192 11.78 -15.03 -0.75
N GLY A 193 11.04 -16.10 -0.54
CA GLY A 193 10.40 -16.40 0.74
C GLY A 193 8.88 -16.20 0.76
N GLY A 194 8.31 -15.43 -0.18
CA GLY A 194 6.87 -15.25 -0.26
C GLY A 194 6.29 -14.24 0.74
N VAL A 195 4.98 -14.33 0.94
CA VAL A 195 4.17 -13.48 1.82
C VAL A 195 3.59 -14.32 2.95
N VAL A 196 3.60 -13.79 4.17
CA VAL A 196 2.98 -14.43 5.34
C VAL A 196 1.79 -13.60 5.80
N SER A 197 0.65 -14.25 5.97
CA SER A 197 -0.64 -13.62 6.30
C SER A 197 -1.20 -14.15 7.61
N SER A 198 -1.64 -13.25 8.49
CA SER A 198 -2.43 -13.63 9.67
C SER A 198 -3.88 -13.91 9.30
N PRO A 199 -4.51 -14.92 9.90
CA PRO A 199 -5.95 -15.13 9.79
C PRO A 199 -6.77 -14.12 10.62
N LYS A 200 -6.12 -13.30 11.44
CA LYS A 200 -6.77 -12.33 12.33
C LYS A 200 -6.91 -10.97 11.62
N ARG A 201 -8.07 -10.31 11.78
CA ARG A 201 -8.29 -8.94 11.30
C ARG A 201 -7.81 -7.95 12.34
N LEU A 202 -6.59 -7.44 12.14
CA LEU A 202 -5.92 -6.58 13.12
C LEU A 202 -5.64 -5.18 12.57
N MET A 203 -6.16 -4.88 11.38
CA MET A 203 -6.03 -3.58 10.74
C MET A 203 -7.40 -3.08 10.26
N ASN A 204 -7.74 -1.84 10.61
CA ASN A 204 -8.94 -1.14 10.18
C ASN A 204 -8.56 -0.11 9.11
N PHE A 205 -8.90 -0.38 7.87
CA PHE A 205 -8.76 0.55 6.76
C PHE A 205 -9.91 1.53 6.74
N ARG A 206 -9.63 2.81 6.93
CA ARG A 206 -10.68 3.85 6.89
C ARG A 206 -10.90 4.32 5.47
N LYS A 207 -12.11 4.09 4.95
CA LYS A 207 -12.53 4.64 3.66
C LYS A 207 -13.31 5.93 3.88
N SER A 208 -12.73 7.04 3.45
CA SER A 208 -13.32 8.37 3.52
C SER A 208 -13.11 9.13 2.20
N ASN A 209 -13.69 10.31 2.06
CA ASN A 209 -13.43 11.20 0.92
C ASN A 209 -12.04 11.88 0.99
N GLU A 210 -11.33 11.71 2.10
CA GLU A 210 -10.04 12.34 2.35
C GLU A 210 -8.86 11.50 1.82
N ASN A 211 -9.02 10.18 1.72
CA ASN A 211 -7.93 9.33 1.24
C ASN A 211 -7.88 9.26 -0.28
N ILE A 212 -6.70 8.90 -0.82
CA ILE A 212 -6.45 8.79 -2.28
C ILE A 212 -7.39 7.74 -2.90
N THR A 213 -7.63 6.64 -2.19
CA THR A 213 -8.52 5.55 -2.61
C THR A 213 -9.98 6.03 -2.67
N GLY A 214 -10.42 6.92 -1.77
CA GLY A 214 -11.75 7.52 -1.75
C GLY A 214 -12.00 8.47 -2.94
N ARG A 215 -10.96 9.00 -3.55
CA ARG A 215 -11.03 9.87 -4.74
C ARG A 215 -10.94 9.02 -6.03
N GLU A 216 -11.88 8.11 -6.21
CA GLU A 216 -11.85 7.06 -7.23
C GLU A 216 -11.63 7.59 -8.66
N TYR A 217 -12.22 8.74 -9.00
CA TYR A 217 -12.19 9.33 -10.34
C TYR A 217 -11.21 10.50 -10.50
N SER A 218 -10.27 10.65 -9.55
CA SER A 218 -9.18 11.63 -9.64
C SER A 218 -7.88 10.94 -10.03
N TYR A 219 -6.99 11.68 -10.69
CA TYR A 219 -5.64 11.21 -11.04
C TYR A 219 -5.63 9.95 -11.92
N ILE A 220 -6.56 9.85 -12.87
CA ILE A 220 -6.80 8.64 -13.70
C ILE A 220 -5.54 8.20 -14.44
N ARG A 221 -4.83 9.15 -15.06
CA ARG A 221 -3.59 8.85 -15.76
C ARG A 221 -2.54 8.23 -14.83
N GLN A 222 -2.30 8.85 -13.68
CA GLN A 222 -1.33 8.37 -12.69
C GLN A 222 -1.70 6.98 -12.18
N LYS A 223 -2.99 6.74 -11.95
CA LYS A 223 -3.49 5.42 -11.53
C LYS A 223 -3.27 4.35 -12.60
N ILE A 224 -3.51 4.65 -13.87
CA ILE A 224 -3.25 3.71 -14.97
C ILE A 224 -1.74 3.43 -15.06
N GLU A 225 -0.90 4.45 -14.94
CA GLU A 225 0.55 4.31 -15.01
C GLU A 225 1.10 3.45 -13.86
N GLY A 226 0.69 3.74 -12.62
CA GLY A 226 1.09 2.94 -11.45
C GLY A 226 0.58 1.49 -11.54
N TRP A 227 -0.67 1.29 -11.99
CA TRP A 227 -1.21 -0.06 -12.20
C TRP A 227 -0.42 -0.85 -13.24
N ARG A 228 0.00 -0.21 -14.34
CA ARG A 228 0.84 -0.86 -15.35
C ARG A 228 2.21 -1.24 -14.83
N GLN A 229 2.88 -0.35 -14.08
CA GLN A 229 4.16 -0.68 -13.44
C GLN A 229 4.04 -1.93 -12.56
N GLN A 230 2.96 -2.02 -11.78
CA GLN A 230 2.67 -3.20 -10.97
C GLN A 230 2.48 -4.45 -11.82
N CYS A 231 1.68 -4.39 -12.90
CA CYS A 231 1.42 -5.52 -13.79
C CYS A 231 2.67 -5.95 -14.57
N GLU A 232 3.51 -5.02 -15.01
CA GLU A 232 4.78 -5.31 -15.68
C GLU A 232 5.72 -6.06 -14.75
N LEU A 233 5.93 -5.56 -13.53
CA LEU A 233 6.76 -6.27 -12.55
C LEU A 233 6.20 -7.66 -12.20
N ALA A 234 4.88 -7.79 -12.06
CA ALA A 234 4.24 -9.08 -11.82
C ALA A 234 4.56 -10.07 -12.95
N LYS A 235 4.42 -9.65 -14.22
CA LYS A 235 4.76 -10.47 -15.41
C LYS A 235 6.22 -10.88 -15.40
N ASP A 236 7.13 -9.96 -15.12
CA ASP A 236 8.58 -10.24 -15.08
C ASP A 236 8.93 -11.28 -13.99
N ILE A 237 8.34 -11.16 -12.82
CA ILE A 237 8.54 -12.12 -11.72
C ILE A 237 8.04 -13.52 -12.14
N ILE A 238 6.81 -13.60 -12.66
CA ILE A 238 6.22 -14.87 -13.09
C ILE A 238 7.03 -15.52 -14.23
N MET A 239 7.49 -14.72 -15.19
CA MET A 239 8.31 -15.24 -16.32
C MET A 239 9.67 -15.76 -15.86
N ALA A 240 10.30 -15.10 -14.89
CA ALA A 240 11.57 -15.51 -14.32
C ALA A 240 11.45 -16.74 -13.39
N GLY A 241 10.26 -16.98 -12.83
CA GLY A 241 9.97 -18.13 -11.97
C GLY A 241 9.76 -19.44 -12.74
N ASN A 242 9.73 -20.53 -11.98
CA ASN A 242 9.48 -21.89 -12.50
C ASN A 242 8.12 -22.47 -12.06
N HIS A 243 7.18 -21.61 -11.62
CA HIS A 243 5.87 -22.05 -11.18
C HIS A 243 5.11 -22.73 -12.34
N GLU A 244 4.52 -23.92 -12.08
CA GLU A 244 3.84 -24.72 -13.11
C GLU A 244 2.65 -24.01 -13.76
N ALA A 245 1.96 -23.13 -13.02
CA ALA A 245 0.80 -22.37 -13.48
C ALA A 245 1.15 -21.00 -14.10
N LYS A 246 2.43 -20.71 -14.42
CA LYS A 246 2.89 -19.37 -14.85
C LYS A 246 2.08 -18.77 -16.02
N GLU A 247 1.76 -19.57 -17.03
CA GLU A 247 0.98 -19.09 -18.18
C GLU A 247 -0.45 -18.67 -17.77
N MET A 248 -1.07 -19.41 -16.85
CA MET A 248 -2.39 -19.07 -16.31
C MET A 248 -2.33 -17.78 -15.50
N ILE A 249 -1.31 -17.62 -14.65
CA ILE A 249 -1.13 -16.42 -13.83
C ILE A 249 -0.93 -15.19 -14.71
N ILE A 250 -0.07 -15.28 -15.75
CA ILE A 250 0.12 -14.18 -16.72
C ILE A 250 -1.21 -13.77 -17.39
N LYS A 251 -2.03 -14.76 -17.81
CA LYS A 251 -3.34 -14.47 -18.40
C LYS A 251 -4.25 -13.71 -17.42
N VAL A 252 -4.20 -14.04 -16.12
CA VAL A 252 -4.95 -13.35 -15.07
C VAL A 252 -4.45 -11.92 -14.91
N VAL A 253 -3.13 -11.68 -14.81
CA VAL A 253 -2.53 -10.35 -14.73
C VAL A 253 -2.92 -9.49 -15.93
N LEU A 254 -2.78 -10.00 -17.15
CA LEU A 254 -3.14 -9.29 -18.38
C LEU A 254 -4.65 -8.95 -18.45
N ARG A 255 -5.52 -9.86 -18.00
CA ARG A 255 -6.98 -9.61 -17.94
C ARG A 255 -7.29 -8.50 -16.94
N ASP A 256 -6.65 -8.50 -15.79
CA ASP A 256 -6.85 -7.50 -14.75
C ASP A 256 -6.32 -6.14 -15.19
N GLU A 257 -5.15 -6.07 -15.81
CA GLU A 257 -4.57 -4.86 -16.41
C GLU A 257 -5.56 -4.20 -17.39
N ARG A 258 -6.13 -4.99 -18.31
CA ARG A 258 -7.13 -4.51 -19.28
C ARG A 258 -8.42 -4.03 -18.62
N ARG A 259 -8.90 -4.78 -17.61
CA ARG A 259 -10.12 -4.43 -16.86
C ARG A 259 -9.97 -3.08 -16.17
N TRP A 260 -8.89 -2.86 -15.47
CA TRP A 260 -8.62 -1.61 -14.74
C TRP A 260 -8.36 -0.44 -15.68
N THR A 261 -7.57 -0.63 -16.73
CA THR A 261 -7.34 0.40 -17.75
C THR A 261 -8.66 0.83 -18.38
N LYS A 262 -9.53 -0.13 -18.77
CA LYS A 262 -10.85 0.15 -19.34
C LYS A 262 -11.78 0.86 -18.35
N PHE A 263 -11.76 0.44 -17.07
CA PHE A 263 -12.58 1.06 -16.03
C PHE A 263 -12.16 2.51 -15.82
N LEU A 264 -10.90 2.77 -15.57
CA LEU A 264 -10.38 4.11 -15.32
C LEU A 264 -10.55 5.03 -16.54
N SER A 265 -10.30 4.53 -17.76
CA SER A 265 -10.43 5.33 -18.98
C SER A 265 -11.86 5.87 -19.21
N ARG A 266 -12.89 5.17 -18.71
CA ARG A 266 -14.27 5.66 -18.81
C ARG A 266 -14.56 6.92 -17.99
N HIS A 267 -13.72 7.22 -17.02
CA HIS A 267 -13.82 8.37 -16.13
C HIS A 267 -12.76 9.43 -16.41
N ALA A 268 -11.91 9.19 -17.43
CA ALA A 268 -10.88 10.13 -17.83
C ALA A 268 -11.49 11.35 -18.56
N SER A 269 -10.91 12.52 -18.31
CA SER A 269 -11.22 13.73 -19.07
C SER A 269 -10.74 13.61 -20.52
N PHE A 270 -11.30 14.44 -21.41
CA PHE A 270 -10.88 14.48 -22.82
C PHE A 270 -9.35 14.68 -22.98
N ASN A 271 -8.75 15.57 -22.18
CA ASN A 271 -7.31 15.82 -22.22
C ASN A 271 -6.49 14.61 -21.78
N GLU A 272 -6.93 13.88 -20.76
CA GLU A 272 -6.29 12.63 -20.31
C GLU A 272 -6.38 11.56 -21.40
N LEU A 273 -7.58 11.39 -22.01
CA LEU A 273 -7.77 10.45 -23.13
C LEU A 273 -6.90 10.80 -24.34
N LEU A 274 -6.82 12.09 -24.69
CA LEU A 274 -5.98 12.56 -25.79
C LEU A 274 -4.49 12.30 -25.51
N TYR A 275 -4.05 12.52 -24.28
CA TYR A 275 -2.69 12.20 -23.86
C TYR A 275 -2.42 10.69 -23.95
N MET A 276 -3.32 9.86 -23.40
CA MET A 276 -3.23 8.40 -23.48
C MET A 276 -3.20 7.89 -24.93
N TYR A 277 -3.98 8.51 -25.81
CA TYR A 277 -3.96 8.18 -27.23
C TYR A 277 -2.63 8.54 -27.90
N LYS A 278 -2.04 9.69 -27.61
CA LYS A 278 -0.73 10.10 -28.13
C LYS A 278 0.39 9.16 -27.66
N CYS A 279 0.26 8.62 -26.45
CA CYS A 279 1.20 7.69 -25.84
C CYS A 279 0.71 6.24 -25.91
N ARG A 280 -0.18 5.87 -26.83
CA ARG A 280 -0.89 4.58 -26.86
C ARG A 280 0.01 3.35 -26.83
N GLU A 281 1.19 3.43 -27.45
CA GLU A 281 2.17 2.34 -27.41
C GLU A 281 2.74 2.16 -26.00
N HIS A 282 2.99 3.27 -25.31
CA HIS A 282 3.44 3.26 -23.91
C HIS A 282 2.37 2.72 -22.96
N TYR A 283 1.06 2.99 -23.21
CA TYR A 283 -0.05 2.52 -22.37
C TYR A 283 -0.62 1.16 -22.81
N GLY A 284 -0.08 0.51 -23.84
CA GLY A 284 -0.61 -0.76 -24.36
C GLY A 284 -2.08 -0.68 -24.80
N LEU A 285 -2.56 0.50 -25.20
CA LEU A 285 -3.92 0.72 -25.68
C LEU A 285 -4.02 0.35 -27.13
N ASP A 286 -4.91 -0.58 -27.48
CA ASP A 286 -5.26 -0.86 -28.86
C ASP A 286 -6.44 0.01 -29.33
N PHE A 287 -6.61 0.09 -30.66
CA PHE A 287 -7.71 0.86 -31.28
C PHE A 287 -9.10 0.36 -30.87
N GLY A 288 -9.25 -0.91 -30.51
CA GLY A 288 -10.50 -1.50 -30.05
C GLY A 288 -10.92 -0.99 -28.68
N MET A 289 -9.95 -0.73 -27.80
CA MET A 289 -10.22 -0.11 -26.49
C MET A 289 -10.73 1.33 -26.65
N LEU A 290 -10.16 2.11 -27.58
CA LEU A 290 -10.54 3.51 -27.82
C LEU A 290 -11.90 3.64 -28.48
N ARG A 291 -12.30 2.73 -29.41
CA ARG A 291 -13.63 2.71 -30.01
C ARG A 291 -14.75 2.51 -28.99
N ASN A 292 -14.52 1.76 -27.93
CA ASN A 292 -15.50 1.54 -26.86
C ASN A 292 -15.66 2.75 -25.91
N LEU A 293 -14.88 3.84 -26.10
CA LEU A 293 -14.97 5.07 -25.30
C LEU A 293 -15.97 6.10 -25.89
N ASN A 294 -16.77 5.73 -26.90
CA ASN A 294 -17.72 6.64 -27.60
C ASN A 294 -17.07 7.94 -28.12
N LEU A 295 -15.80 7.90 -28.46
CA LEU A 295 -15.20 8.96 -29.24
C LEU A 295 -15.64 8.75 -30.69
N GLU A 296 -16.77 9.37 -31.09
CA GLU A 296 -17.04 9.64 -32.50
C GLU A 296 -15.93 10.61 -32.95
N LEU A 297 -14.93 10.09 -33.66
CA LEU A 297 -13.94 10.86 -34.40
C LEU A 297 -14.45 11.13 -35.80
#